data_3f1ab653ea66adbd19ed13c109d0afc0
#
_entry.id   3f1ab653ea66adbd19ed13c109d0afc0
#
_cell.length_a   1.000
_cell.length_b   1.000
_cell.length_c   1.000
_cell.angle_alpha   90.00
_cell.angle_beta   90.00
_cell.angle_gamma   90.00
#
_symmetry.space_group_name_H-M   'P 1'
#
loop_
_entity.id
_entity.type
_entity.pdbx_description
1 polymer ?
#
loop_
_entity_poly.entity_id
_entity_poly.type
_entity_poly.pdbx_seq_one_letter_code
_entity_poly.pdbx_strand_id
1 'polypeptide(L)'
;TLLFVTAPENAADIPDEAALAALWETAGTGKELAAYEEADLGRPLYPPELLAERGHIVGRKELSDDGIVQLDLSNGATVIIHPTDFRENEVLFTAYSRGGTSLVSDGDFPSASAAVDYVEYSGLNGFDPVSLQKKLSSNSVSVTPWIEESYEGLSGNSSAEDLEILFQLTALYFVRPEFTETGWSALMAQLRTLAANRRSKPDEQFNDMIRDILYGDAKRFHNLDMERVAAMDPSVAERIYRERFAGADDFVFVFTGSVSEEQVVSFAEQYLAILPAVGKKEDASVIRPPFPEGSTRRTLQSGLEPKSTVFVGFGGDAVIRDYDFELFSQFRLLLDLRLREAIREALGGSYGVWVGGILSGYPDGRFALQFQFGCEPGREEELTLAVLAELSSLREKPVAETDLVKLQEKYRRSRESGLQNNGFWHSRLVQVLMREEPISVITDTDSMLTRITAETLREQARRYINPDNHISGWLLPADQTLREEGQPAGEPVPAAP
;
A
#
# COMPACT_ATOMS: atom_id res chain seq x y z
N THR A 1 4.75 33.26 -28.52
CA THR A 1 4.43 31.90 -28.04
C THR A 1 5.53 30.97 -28.51
N LEU A 2 6.00 30.08 -27.68
CA LEU A 2 7.01 29.09 -27.98
C LEU A 2 6.37 27.71 -27.80
N LEU A 3 6.41 26.87 -28.82
CA LEU A 3 5.89 25.50 -28.80
C LEU A 3 7.06 24.54 -28.83
N PHE A 4 7.10 23.61 -27.87
CA PHE A 4 8.05 22.51 -27.84
C PHE A 4 7.31 21.19 -28.06
N VAL A 5 7.83 20.36 -28.95
CA VAL A 5 7.43 18.96 -29.06
C VAL A 5 8.63 18.10 -28.72
N THR A 6 8.45 17.20 -27.76
CA THR A 6 9.44 16.18 -27.43
C THR A 6 8.88 14.81 -27.76
N ALA A 7 9.63 14.02 -28.47
CA ALA A 7 9.24 12.66 -28.86
C ALA A 7 10.48 11.75 -28.83
N PRO A 8 10.31 10.42 -28.70
CA PRO A 8 11.39 9.47 -28.93
C PRO A 8 12.01 9.64 -30.32
N GLU A 9 13.32 9.35 -30.44
CA GLU A 9 14.09 9.54 -31.68
C GLU A 9 13.50 8.85 -32.92
N ASN A 10 12.71 7.80 -32.72
CA ASN A 10 12.07 6.95 -33.75
C ASN A 10 10.57 7.15 -33.85
N ALA A 11 9.99 8.21 -33.22
CA ALA A 11 8.55 8.44 -33.31
C ALA A 11 8.19 8.78 -34.77
N ALA A 12 7.29 7.98 -35.35
CA ALA A 12 6.60 8.32 -36.58
C ALA A 12 5.53 9.38 -36.23
N ASP A 13 5.24 10.28 -37.16
CA ASP A 13 4.16 11.26 -37.02
C ASP A 13 4.43 12.45 -36.06
N ILE A 14 5.68 12.90 -35.94
CA ILE A 14 5.98 14.16 -35.28
C ILE A 14 5.49 15.31 -36.15
N PRO A 15 4.59 16.19 -35.64
CA PRO A 15 4.12 17.33 -36.42
C PRO A 15 5.28 18.28 -36.74
N ASP A 16 5.39 18.69 -37.99
CA ASP A 16 6.32 19.73 -38.43
C ASP A 16 5.90 21.13 -37.98
N GLU A 17 6.74 22.13 -38.23
CA GLU A 17 6.50 23.51 -37.83
C GLU A 17 5.19 24.08 -38.48
N ALA A 18 4.89 23.70 -39.72
CA ALA A 18 3.70 24.12 -40.40
C ALA A 18 2.43 23.49 -39.80
N ALA A 19 2.47 22.22 -39.46
CA ALA A 19 1.39 21.51 -38.79
C ALA A 19 1.15 22.08 -37.38
N LEU A 20 2.19 22.38 -36.61
CA LEU A 20 2.10 23.03 -35.32
C LEU A 20 1.50 24.45 -35.40
N ALA A 21 1.92 25.23 -36.38
CA ALA A 21 1.36 26.57 -36.64
C ALA A 21 -0.12 26.49 -37.00
N ALA A 22 -0.52 25.57 -37.86
CA ALA A 22 -1.91 25.35 -38.26
C ALA A 22 -2.77 24.88 -37.05
N LEU A 23 -2.27 23.98 -36.23
CA LEU A 23 -2.93 23.55 -35.00
C LEU A 23 -3.12 24.72 -34.03
N TRP A 24 -2.12 25.58 -33.87
CA TRP A 24 -2.21 26.79 -33.04
C TRP A 24 -3.25 27.77 -33.52
N GLU A 25 -3.29 28.05 -34.83
CA GLU A 25 -4.30 28.93 -35.43
C GLU A 25 -5.71 28.37 -35.29
N THR A 26 -5.89 27.07 -35.46
CA THR A 26 -7.19 26.39 -35.30
C THR A 26 -7.63 26.21 -33.87
N ALA A 27 -6.71 26.06 -32.93
CA ALA A 27 -7.02 25.90 -31.51
C ALA A 27 -7.75 27.11 -30.89
N GLY A 28 -7.51 28.32 -31.44
CA GLY A 28 -8.20 29.55 -31.01
C GLY A 28 -9.52 29.85 -31.72
N THR A 29 -9.87 29.10 -32.79
CA THR A 29 -11.04 29.44 -33.66
C THR A 29 -12.15 28.39 -33.61
N GLY A 30 -11.98 27.29 -32.94
CA GLY A 30 -12.93 26.18 -32.93
C GLY A 30 -13.61 25.96 -31.59
N LYS A 31 -14.92 26.14 -31.56
CA LYS A 31 -15.87 25.99 -30.46
C LYS A 31 -15.64 26.96 -29.28
N GLU A 32 -16.62 27.81 -29.03
CA GLU A 32 -16.79 28.44 -27.73
C GLU A 32 -16.68 27.32 -26.68
N LEU A 33 -15.56 27.28 -25.94
CA LEU A 33 -15.48 26.47 -24.74
C LEU A 33 -16.57 27.01 -23.82
N ALA A 34 -17.53 26.19 -23.46
CA ALA A 34 -18.47 26.55 -22.42
C ALA A 34 -17.67 27.06 -21.23
N ALA A 35 -18.09 28.18 -20.67
CA ALA A 35 -17.48 28.68 -19.45
C ALA A 35 -17.49 27.56 -18.41
N TYR A 36 -16.37 27.35 -17.74
CA TYR A 36 -16.30 26.43 -16.62
C TYR A 36 -17.34 26.89 -15.59
N GLU A 37 -18.38 26.11 -15.39
CA GLU A 37 -19.35 26.36 -14.31
C GLU A 37 -18.64 26.05 -13.00
N GLU A 38 -18.29 27.07 -12.25
CA GLU A 38 -17.75 26.93 -10.92
C GLU A 38 -18.82 26.29 -10.04
N ALA A 39 -18.49 25.14 -9.40
CA ALA A 39 -19.40 24.57 -8.40
C ALA A 39 -19.69 25.60 -7.31
N ASP A 40 -20.92 25.60 -6.80
CA ASP A 40 -21.29 26.45 -5.67
C ASP A 40 -20.48 26.06 -4.42
N LEU A 41 -19.31 26.69 -4.28
CA LEU A 41 -18.44 26.51 -3.11
C LEU A 41 -19.06 27.07 -1.83
N GLY A 42 -20.12 27.88 -1.93
CA GLY A 42 -20.88 28.42 -0.79
C GLY A 42 -21.72 27.39 -0.07
N ARG A 43 -22.11 26.30 -0.72
CA ARG A 43 -22.92 25.26 -0.08
C ARG A 43 -22.12 24.52 1.01
N PRO A 44 -22.79 24.04 2.10
CA PRO A 44 -22.13 23.25 3.13
C PRO A 44 -21.46 22.00 2.55
N LEU A 45 -20.29 21.61 3.12
CA LEU A 45 -19.64 20.34 2.77
C LEU A 45 -20.52 19.16 3.15
N TYR A 46 -21.04 19.17 4.37
CA TYR A 46 -21.96 18.15 4.89
C TYR A 46 -23.40 18.65 4.82
N PRO A 47 -24.33 17.84 4.29
CA PRO A 47 -25.74 18.24 4.11
C PRO A 47 -26.42 18.51 5.45
N PRO A 48 -27.05 19.71 5.67
CA PRO A 48 -27.70 20.03 6.93
C PRO A 48 -28.84 19.07 7.31
N GLU A 49 -29.48 18.47 6.33
CA GLU A 49 -30.59 17.50 6.55
C GLU A 49 -30.11 16.21 7.23
N LEU A 50 -28.81 15.85 7.07
CA LEU A 50 -28.21 14.69 7.74
C LEU A 50 -27.83 14.99 9.21
N LEU A 51 -27.87 16.26 9.62
CA LEU A 51 -27.62 16.69 11.00
C LEU A 51 -28.88 16.65 11.89
N ALA A 52 -30.03 16.32 11.31
CA ALA A 52 -31.33 16.31 12.04
C ALA A 52 -31.39 15.20 13.09
N GLU A 53 -30.65 14.11 12.90
CA GLU A 53 -30.59 12.99 13.84
C GLU A 53 -29.20 12.98 14.53
N ARG A 54 -29.20 12.54 15.79
CA ARG A 54 -27.95 12.26 16.52
C ARG A 54 -28.01 10.86 17.07
N GLY A 55 -26.92 10.12 16.90
CA GLY A 55 -26.69 8.90 17.65
C GLY A 55 -26.19 9.21 19.06
N HIS A 56 -25.81 8.21 19.80
CA HIS A 56 -25.28 8.37 21.16
C HIS A 56 -24.23 7.31 21.48
N ILE A 57 -23.39 7.59 22.49
CA ILE A 57 -22.46 6.65 23.05
C ILE A 57 -23.22 5.69 23.97
N VAL A 58 -23.07 4.37 23.76
CA VAL A 58 -23.70 3.32 24.58
C VAL A 58 -22.73 2.64 25.54
N GLY A 59 -21.43 2.78 25.31
CA GLY A 59 -20.39 2.23 26.16
C GLY A 59 -19.12 3.08 26.16
N ARG A 60 -18.40 3.09 27.28
CA ARG A 60 -17.08 3.71 27.43
C ARG A 60 -16.18 2.80 28.26
N LYS A 61 -14.99 2.53 27.77
CA LYS A 61 -13.99 1.70 28.43
C LYS A 61 -12.60 2.32 28.28
N GLU A 62 -11.86 2.41 29.36
CA GLU A 62 -10.45 2.71 29.35
C GLU A 62 -9.65 1.44 29.02
N LEU A 63 -8.80 1.48 28.00
CA LEU A 63 -8.08 0.33 27.48
C LEU A 63 -6.66 0.23 28.03
N SER A 64 -6.06 1.35 28.43
CA SER A 64 -4.72 1.41 29.01
C SER A 64 -4.52 2.64 29.89
N ASP A 65 -3.51 2.58 30.76
CA ASP A 65 -3.08 3.73 31.57
C ASP A 65 -2.48 4.88 30.74
N ASP A 66 -2.20 4.64 29.47
CA ASP A 66 -1.72 5.67 28.51
C ASP A 66 -2.86 6.57 27.98
N GLY A 67 -4.05 6.49 28.56
CA GLY A 67 -5.21 7.31 28.21
C GLY A 67 -5.93 6.87 26.92
N ILE A 68 -5.77 5.64 26.51
CA ILE A 68 -6.50 5.09 25.35
C ILE A 68 -7.90 4.69 25.78
N VAL A 69 -8.90 5.27 25.11
CA VAL A 69 -10.33 5.09 25.42
C VAL A 69 -11.05 4.44 24.23
N GLN A 70 -11.91 3.50 24.54
CA GLN A 70 -12.90 2.93 23.62
C GLN A 70 -14.27 3.48 23.90
N LEU A 71 -14.98 3.90 22.85
CA LEU A 71 -16.39 4.26 22.86
C LEU A 71 -17.16 3.31 21.94
N ASP A 72 -18.28 2.79 22.43
CA ASP A 72 -19.19 2.00 21.61
C ASP A 72 -20.38 2.89 21.21
N LEU A 73 -20.69 2.95 19.91
CA LEU A 73 -21.72 3.80 19.35
C LEU A 73 -23.07 3.06 19.24
N SER A 74 -24.15 3.82 19.25
CA SER A 74 -25.53 3.28 19.18
C SER A 74 -25.84 2.48 17.91
N ASN A 75 -25.09 2.70 16.83
CA ASN A 75 -25.20 1.93 15.59
C ASN A 75 -24.31 0.68 15.56
N GLY A 76 -23.52 0.42 16.59
CA GLY A 76 -22.62 -0.74 16.68
C GLY A 76 -21.15 -0.45 16.37
N ALA A 77 -20.84 0.70 15.80
CA ALA A 77 -19.45 1.11 15.51
C ALA A 77 -18.65 1.32 16.80
N THR A 78 -17.33 1.16 16.69
CA THR A 78 -16.38 1.38 17.79
C THR A 78 -15.48 2.57 17.47
N VAL A 79 -15.25 3.46 18.44
CA VAL A 79 -14.28 4.56 18.32
C VAL A 79 -13.18 4.36 19.36
N ILE A 80 -11.94 4.42 18.93
CA ILE A 80 -10.74 4.37 19.78
C ILE A 80 -10.07 5.74 19.74
N ILE A 81 -9.78 6.29 20.90
CA ILE A 81 -9.18 7.62 21.06
C ILE A 81 -7.89 7.47 21.83
N HIS A 82 -6.82 8.01 21.31
CA HIS A 82 -5.54 8.18 22.01
C HIS A 82 -5.12 9.64 21.96
N PRO A 83 -5.54 10.47 22.94
CA PRO A 83 -5.09 11.85 23.06
C PRO A 83 -3.59 11.91 23.36
N THR A 84 -2.86 12.74 22.63
CA THR A 84 -1.43 12.96 22.85
C THR A 84 -1.08 14.44 22.69
N ASP A 85 0.03 14.86 23.31
CA ASP A 85 0.61 16.19 23.19
C ASP A 85 1.99 16.21 22.50
N PHE A 86 2.37 15.09 21.83
CA PHE A 86 3.68 14.96 21.17
C PHE A 86 3.89 15.94 20.02
N ARG A 87 2.80 16.27 19.33
CA ARG A 87 2.81 17.27 18.27
C ARG A 87 1.51 18.07 18.30
N GLU A 88 1.65 19.35 18.49
CA GLU A 88 0.52 20.29 18.43
C GLU A 88 -0.13 20.22 17.04
N ASN A 89 -1.45 20.35 17.02
CA ASN A 89 -2.24 20.52 15.81
C ASN A 89 -2.13 19.35 14.78
N GLU A 90 -1.91 18.12 15.25
CA GLU A 90 -1.89 16.93 14.41
C GLU A 90 -2.86 15.89 14.95
N VAL A 91 -3.77 15.45 14.11
CA VAL A 91 -4.67 14.31 14.34
C VAL A 91 -4.48 13.30 13.24
N LEU A 92 -4.19 12.06 13.60
CA LEU A 92 -4.10 10.91 12.71
C LEU A 92 -5.35 10.07 12.86
N PHE A 93 -5.84 9.56 11.74
CA PHE A 93 -7.10 8.84 11.65
C PHE A 93 -6.97 7.58 10.79
N THR A 94 -7.57 6.49 11.26
CA THR A 94 -7.82 5.27 10.47
C THR A 94 -9.15 4.67 10.91
N ALA A 95 -10.00 4.34 9.96
CA ALA A 95 -11.15 3.49 10.17
C ALA A 95 -10.96 2.18 9.39
N TYR A 96 -11.37 1.05 9.95
CA TYR A 96 -11.27 -0.22 9.25
C TYR A 96 -12.41 -1.18 9.64
N SER A 97 -12.76 -2.05 8.71
CA SER A 97 -13.60 -3.22 8.89
C SER A 97 -12.96 -4.43 8.19
N ARG A 98 -13.42 -5.63 8.53
CA ARG A 98 -12.97 -6.90 7.94
C ARG A 98 -13.79 -7.22 6.69
N GLY A 99 -13.15 -7.87 5.72
CA GLY A 99 -13.81 -8.33 4.49
C GLY A 99 -12.95 -8.10 3.26
N GLY A 100 -12.81 -6.87 2.85
CA GLY A 100 -12.00 -6.45 1.72
C GLY A 100 -12.43 -7.11 0.40
N THR A 101 -11.48 -7.13 -0.54
CA THR A 101 -11.70 -7.81 -1.84
C THR A 101 -11.74 -9.33 -1.72
N SER A 102 -11.42 -9.93 -0.55
CA SER A 102 -11.52 -11.36 -0.33
C SER A 102 -12.96 -11.89 -0.46
N LEU A 103 -13.94 -11.03 -0.27
CA LEU A 103 -15.36 -11.34 -0.41
C LEU A 103 -15.90 -11.13 -1.83
N VAL A 104 -15.05 -10.67 -2.73
CA VAL A 104 -15.41 -10.41 -4.14
C VAL A 104 -15.01 -11.59 -5.00
N SER A 105 -15.87 -12.00 -5.94
CA SER A 105 -15.58 -13.06 -6.91
C SER A 105 -14.39 -12.69 -7.80
N ASP A 106 -13.67 -13.69 -8.33
CA ASP A 106 -12.57 -13.45 -9.28
C ASP A 106 -13.04 -12.72 -10.55
N GLY A 107 -14.28 -12.95 -10.98
CA GLY A 107 -14.86 -12.27 -12.15
C GLY A 107 -15.12 -10.78 -11.91
N ASP A 108 -15.48 -10.40 -10.68
CA ASP A 108 -15.76 -9.02 -10.29
C ASP A 108 -14.51 -8.29 -9.79
N PHE A 109 -13.44 -9.02 -9.47
CA PHE A 109 -12.21 -8.46 -8.90
C PHE A 109 -11.56 -7.35 -9.75
N PRO A 110 -11.54 -7.41 -11.10
CA PRO A 110 -11.06 -6.28 -11.90
C PRO A 110 -11.74 -4.97 -11.54
N SER A 111 -13.08 -4.97 -11.44
CA SER A 111 -13.87 -3.79 -11.07
C SER A 111 -13.68 -3.41 -9.59
N ALA A 112 -13.56 -4.39 -8.69
CA ALA A 112 -13.29 -4.15 -7.27
C ALA A 112 -11.98 -3.39 -7.06
N SER A 113 -10.95 -3.72 -7.85
CA SER A 113 -9.64 -3.05 -7.77
C SER A 113 -9.66 -1.58 -8.22
N ALA A 114 -10.74 -1.12 -8.84
CA ALA A 114 -10.95 0.26 -9.29
C ALA A 114 -12.04 0.99 -8.50
N ALA A 115 -12.70 0.32 -7.54
CA ALA A 115 -13.90 0.83 -6.88
C ALA A 115 -13.63 2.10 -6.05
N VAL A 116 -12.51 2.15 -5.34
CA VAL A 116 -12.08 3.32 -4.55
C VAL A 116 -11.68 4.47 -5.46
N ASP A 117 -10.81 4.20 -6.42
CA ASP A 117 -10.37 5.22 -7.37
C ASP A 117 -11.55 5.84 -8.12
N TYR A 118 -12.60 5.04 -8.43
CA TYR A 118 -13.79 5.56 -9.08
C TYR A 118 -14.48 6.64 -8.27
N VAL A 119 -14.61 6.48 -6.95
CA VAL A 119 -15.14 7.53 -6.06
C VAL A 119 -14.20 8.73 -6.03
N GLU A 120 -12.89 8.52 -5.92
CA GLU A 120 -11.91 9.60 -5.88
C GLU A 120 -11.92 10.44 -7.18
N TYR A 121 -12.12 9.80 -8.33
CA TYR A 121 -12.27 10.48 -9.63
C TYR A 121 -13.66 11.10 -9.86
N SER A 122 -14.67 10.71 -9.07
CA SER A 122 -16.05 11.19 -9.20
C SER A 122 -16.41 12.28 -8.19
N GLY A 123 -15.84 12.20 -6.97
CA GLY A 123 -16.05 13.19 -5.92
C GLY A 123 -17.03 12.77 -4.82
N LEU A 124 -17.46 13.72 -4.01
CA LEU A 124 -18.33 13.51 -2.83
C LEU A 124 -19.44 14.56 -2.76
N ASN A 125 -20.64 14.11 -2.41
CA ASN A 125 -21.80 14.99 -2.14
C ASN A 125 -22.03 16.03 -3.23
N GLY A 126 -21.88 15.65 -4.52
CA GLY A 126 -22.01 16.51 -5.69
C GLY A 126 -20.89 17.53 -5.87
N PHE A 127 -19.81 17.48 -5.10
CA PHE A 127 -18.57 18.16 -5.44
C PHE A 127 -17.71 17.22 -6.28
N ASP A 128 -17.37 17.62 -7.50
CA ASP A 128 -16.32 16.95 -8.26
C ASP A 128 -14.95 17.10 -7.56
N PRO A 129 -13.92 16.30 -7.92
CA PRO A 129 -12.64 16.31 -7.19
C PRO A 129 -11.96 17.69 -7.16
N VAL A 130 -12.06 18.48 -8.22
CA VAL A 130 -11.46 19.82 -8.29
C VAL A 130 -12.19 20.80 -7.38
N SER A 131 -13.52 20.76 -7.38
CA SER A 131 -14.38 21.58 -6.54
C SER A 131 -14.23 21.22 -5.07
N LEU A 132 -14.10 19.92 -4.74
CA LEU A 132 -13.84 19.46 -3.39
C LEU A 132 -12.46 19.95 -2.90
N GLN A 133 -11.44 19.83 -3.72
CA GLN A 133 -10.09 20.35 -3.40
C GLN A 133 -10.12 21.87 -3.16
N LYS A 134 -10.82 22.63 -4.01
CA LYS A 134 -11.00 24.09 -3.83
C LYS A 134 -11.75 24.39 -2.53
N LYS A 135 -12.82 23.65 -2.23
CA LYS A 135 -13.61 23.79 -0.99
C LYS A 135 -12.76 23.61 0.26
N LEU A 136 -11.84 22.65 0.23
CA LEU A 136 -10.96 22.30 1.35
C LEU A 136 -9.62 23.04 1.34
N SER A 137 -9.39 23.95 0.40
CA SER A 137 -8.06 24.58 0.18
C SER A 137 -7.54 25.39 1.38
N SER A 138 -8.40 25.84 2.28
CA SER A 138 -8.05 26.56 3.52
C SER A 138 -7.92 25.64 4.73
N ASN A 139 -8.20 24.35 4.58
CA ASN A 139 -8.21 23.37 5.66
C ASN A 139 -7.03 22.42 5.55
N SER A 140 -6.52 21.99 6.70
CA SER A 140 -5.49 20.96 6.79
C SER A 140 -6.17 19.63 7.14
N VAL A 141 -6.75 18.98 6.14
CA VAL A 141 -7.50 17.74 6.30
C VAL A 141 -7.41 16.88 5.07
N SER A 142 -7.31 15.58 5.26
CA SER A 142 -7.46 14.57 4.20
C SER A 142 -8.15 13.33 4.74
N VAL A 143 -8.99 12.70 3.92
CA VAL A 143 -9.57 11.38 4.15
C VAL A 143 -9.59 10.66 2.82
N THR A 144 -9.09 9.44 2.78
CA THR A 144 -9.00 8.58 1.60
C THR A 144 -9.57 7.21 1.94
N PRO A 145 -10.54 6.69 1.18
CA PRO A 145 -11.00 5.32 1.33
C PRO A 145 -9.97 4.32 0.78
N TRP A 146 -10.05 3.09 1.22
CA TRP A 146 -9.25 1.98 0.70
C TRP A 146 -9.99 0.65 0.85
N ILE A 147 -9.75 -0.28 -0.06
CA ILE A 147 -10.22 -1.66 -0.01
C ILE A 147 -9.03 -2.56 -0.33
N GLU A 148 -8.51 -3.25 0.67
CA GLU A 148 -7.42 -4.21 0.55
C GLU A 148 -7.95 -5.65 0.42
N GLU A 149 -7.06 -6.65 0.51
CA GLU A 149 -7.45 -8.05 0.40
C GLU A 149 -8.44 -8.48 1.48
N SER A 150 -8.13 -8.20 2.74
CA SER A 150 -8.86 -8.71 3.92
C SER A 150 -9.56 -7.64 4.74
N TYR A 151 -9.39 -6.38 4.40
CA TYR A 151 -9.95 -5.23 5.10
C TYR A 151 -10.37 -4.15 4.11
N GLU A 152 -11.32 -3.33 4.53
CA GLU A 152 -11.65 -2.04 3.93
C GLU A 152 -11.60 -0.95 4.99
N GLY A 153 -11.51 0.30 4.56
CA GLY A 153 -11.48 1.39 5.51
C GLY A 153 -11.24 2.77 4.92
N LEU A 154 -10.92 3.67 5.82
CA LEU A 154 -10.56 5.06 5.54
C LEU A 154 -9.28 5.39 6.31
N SER A 155 -8.43 6.19 5.73
CA SER A 155 -7.27 6.76 6.40
C SER A 155 -7.20 8.26 6.16
N GLY A 156 -6.62 8.99 7.10
CA GLY A 156 -6.54 10.43 6.96
C GLY A 156 -5.81 11.11 8.10
N ASN A 157 -5.83 12.42 8.02
CA ASN A 157 -5.30 13.30 9.06
C ASN A 157 -6.02 14.64 9.02
N SER A 158 -5.93 15.36 10.13
CA SER A 158 -6.36 16.75 10.18
C SER A 158 -5.53 17.58 11.15
N SER A 159 -5.69 18.91 11.06
CA SER A 159 -5.40 19.78 12.20
C SER A 159 -6.45 19.56 13.30
N ALA A 160 -6.15 19.98 14.53
CA ALA A 160 -7.13 19.95 15.61
C ALA A 160 -8.34 20.87 15.33
N GLU A 161 -8.12 21.99 14.61
CA GLU A 161 -9.16 22.94 14.20
C GLU A 161 -10.08 22.36 13.13
N ASP A 162 -9.56 21.51 12.24
CA ASP A 162 -10.28 20.89 11.13
C ASP A 162 -10.84 19.50 11.47
N LEU A 163 -10.81 19.11 12.73
CA LEU A 163 -11.27 17.80 13.18
C LEU A 163 -12.72 17.51 12.76
N GLU A 164 -13.63 18.49 12.86
CA GLU A 164 -15.02 18.32 12.43
C GLU A 164 -15.11 18.01 10.93
N ILE A 165 -14.28 18.64 10.08
CA ILE A 165 -14.26 18.39 8.65
C ILE A 165 -13.79 16.97 8.35
N LEU A 166 -12.85 16.43 9.14
CA LEU A 166 -12.43 15.03 9.04
C LEU A 166 -13.60 14.08 9.29
N PHE A 167 -14.43 14.33 10.33
CA PHE A 167 -15.64 13.54 10.59
C PHE A 167 -16.67 13.68 9.46
N GLN A 168 -16.86 14.89 8.93
CA GLN A 168 -17.77 15.13 7.80
C GLN A 168 -17.34 14.36 6.56
N LEU A 169 -16.06 14.41 6.17
CA LEU A 169 -15.54 13.67 5.03
C LEU A 169 -15.67 12.16 5.24
N THR A 170 -15.31 11.68 6.44
CA THR A 170 -15.48 10.27 6.83
C THR A 170 -16.92 9.81 6.61
N ALA A 171 -17.90 10.55 7.14
CA ALA A 171 -19.31 10.20 6.97
C ALA A 171 -19.77 10.26 5.51
N LEU A 172 -19.30 11.26 4.74
CA LEU A 172 -19.67 11.41 3.33
C LEU A 172 -19.21 10.22 2.47
N TYR A 173 -18.06 9.62 2.75
CA TYR A 173 -17.61 8.41 2.05
C TYR A 173 -18.55 7.21 2.24
N PHE A 174 -19.29 7.14 3.34
CA PHE A 174 -20.35 6.14 3.55
C PHE A 174 -21.66 6.51 2.85
N VAL A 175 -22.10 7.78 2.97
CA VAL A 175 -23.48 8.13 2.63
C VAL A 175 -23.66 8.91 1.33
N ARG A 176 -22.61 9.54 0.80
CA ARG A 176 -22.66 10.42 -0.40
C ARG A 176 -21.46 10.27 -1.33
N PRO A 177 -20.93 9.04 -1.58
CA PRO A 177 -19.93 8.85 -2.64
C PRO A 177 -20.60 9.11 -4.00
N GLU A 178 -19.86 9.73 -4.93
CA GLU A 178 -20.29 9.96 -6.29
C GLU A 178 -19.70 8.94 -7.26
N PHE A 179 -20.46 8.63 -8.32
CA PHE A 179 -20.05 7.71 -9.38
C PHE A 179 -20.48 8.33 -10.71
N THR A 180 -19.53 8.98 -11.41
CA THR A 180 -19.82 9.74 -12.61
C THR A 180 -19.20 9.11 -13.84
N GLU A 181 -19.84 9.23 -14.99
CA GLU A 181 -19.31 8.77 -16.28
C GLU A 181 -17.98 9.47 -16.63
N THR A 182 -17.86 10.76 -16.30
CA THR A 182 -16.63 11.53 -16.49
C THR A 182 -15.50 11.03 -15.59
N GLY A 183 -15.78 10.75 -14.32
CA GLY A 183 -14.82 10.18 -13.37
C GLY A 183 -14.33 8.80 -13.83
N TRP A 184 -15.26 7.93 -14.23
CA TRP A 184 -14.90 6.61 -14.78
C TRP A 184 -14.03 6.72 -16.04
N SER A 185 -14.40 7.58 -16.98
CA SER A 185 -13.64 7.76 -18.22
C SER A 185 -12.21 8.26 -17.97
N ALA A 186 -12.05 9.20 -17.03
CA ALA A 186 -10.75 9.72 -16.64
C ALA A 186 -9.89 8.64 -15.96
N LEU A 187 -10.48 7.87 -15.01
CA LEU A 187 -9.82 6.74 -14.36
C LEU A 187 -9.36 5.70 -15.39
N MET A 188 -10.24 5.28 -16.31
CA MET A 188 -9.89 4.31 -17.34
C MET A 188 -8.78 4.78 -18.27
N ALA A 189 -8.73 6.07 -18.60
CA ALA A 189 -7.62 6.63 -19.40
C ALA A 189 -6.29 6.53 -18.66
N GLN A 190 -6.29 6.82 -17.37
CA GLN A 190 -5.10 6.68 -16.52
C GLN A 190 -4.66 5.24 -16.37
N LEU A 191 -5.57 4.31 -16.04
CA LEU A 191 -5.23 2.90 -15.83
C LEU A 191 -4.70 2.24 -17.12
N ARG A 192 -5.25 2.59 -18.30
CA ARG A 192 -4.71 2.14 -19.59
C ARG A 192 -3.27 2.62 -19.81
N THR A 193 -3.00 3.87 -19.48
CA THR A 193 -1.64 4.43 -19.59
C THR A 193 -0.67 3.73 -18.65
N LEU A 194 -1.06 3.49 -17.41
CA LEU A 194 -0.25 2.75 -16.44
C LEU A 194 0.03 1.33 -16.92
N ALA A 195 -1.00 0.58 -17.33
CA ALA A 195 -0.88 -0.79 -17.81
C ALA A 195 0.01 -0.90 -19.07
N ALA A 196 -0.12 0.05 -20.01
CA ALA A 196 0.69 0.09 -21.22
C ALA A 196 2.17 0.37 -20.90
N ASN A 197 2.46 1.31 -20.01
CA ASN A 197 3.82 1.71 -19.65
C ASN A 197 4.57 0.63 -18.86
N ARG A 198 3.88 -0.22 -18.10
CA ARG A 198 4.51 -1.30 -17.35
C ARG A 198 5.27 -2.28 -18.23
N ARG A 199 4.70 -2.65 -19.37
CA ARG A 199 5.28 -3.63 -20.31
C ARG A 199 6.64 -3.22 -20.88
N SER A 200 6.96 -1.92 -20.88
CA SER A 200 8.24 -1.42 -21.41
C SER A 200 9.36 -1.38 -20.36
N LYS A 201 9.05 -1.61 -19.08
CA LYS A 201 10.02 -1.50 -17.98
C LYS A 201 10.54 -2.87 -17.57
N PRO A 202 11.85 -3.12 -17.63
CA PRO A 202 12.44 -4.42 -17.27
C PRO A 202 12.12 -4.87 -15.84
N ASP A 203 12.17 -3.95 -14.87
CA ASP A 203 11.86 -4.26 -13.47
C ASP A 203 10.39 -4.66 -13.27
N GLU A 204 9.46 -4.06 -14.03
CA GLU A 204 8.05 -4.44 -13.98
C GLU A 204 7.81 -5.82 -14.60
N GLN A 205 8.46 -6.12 -15.73
CA GLN A 205 8.42 -7.46 -16.34
C GLN A 205 9.01 -8.51 -15.39
N PHE A 206 10.06 -8.16 -14.67
CA PHE A 206 10.67 -9.03 -13.67
C PHE A 206 9.73 -9.29 -12.50
N ASN A 207 9.07 -8.25 -11.98
CA ASN A 207 8.06 -8.39 -10.94
C ASN A 207 6.87 -9.25 -11.39
N ASP A 208 6.44 -9.12 -12.66
CA ASP A 208 5.40 -9.97 -13.24
C ASP A 208 5.85 -11.44 -13.27
N MET A 209 7.08 -11.73 -13.70
CA MET A 209 7.65 -13.08 -13.68
C MET A 209 7.68 -13.67 -12.25
N ILE A 210 8.04 -12.88 -11.23
CA ILE A 210 8.02 -13.34 -9.84
C ILE A 210 6.59 -13.65 -9.37
N ARG A 211 5.61 -12.80 -9.75
CA ARG A 211 4.20 -13.06 -9.43
C ARG A 211 3.65 -14.29 -10.13
N ASP A 212 4.06 -14.56 -11.37
CA ASP A 212 3.71 -15.79 -12.09
C ASP A 212 4.22 -17.04 -11.36
N ILE A 213 5.42 -16.97 -10.75
CA ILE A 213 5.93 -18.07 -9.94
C ILE A 213 5.10 -18.25 -8.67
N LEU A 214 4.80 -17.13 -7.99
CA LEU A 214 4.12 -17.14 -6.70
C LEU A 214 2.64 -17.54 -6.78
N TYR A 215 1.95 -17.11 -7.81
CA TYR A 215 0.49 -17.14 -7.87
C TYR A 215 -0.08 -17.95 -9.03
N GLY A 216 0.77 -18.41 -9.98
CA GLY A 216 0.31 -19.21 -11.13
C GLY A 216 -0.85 -18.54 -11.87
N ASP A 217 -1.97 -19.24 -11.99
CA ASP A 217 -3.17 -18.76 -12.71
C ASP A 217 -4.08 -17.86 -11.88
N ALA A 218 -3.73 -17.57 -10.62
CA ALA A 218 -4.53 -16.71 -9.73
C ALA A 218 -4.40 -15.23 -10.11
N LYS A 219 -5.05 -14.82 -11.21
CA LYS A 219 -4.91 -13.52 -11.86
C LYS A 219 -5.12 -12.31 -10.95
N ARG A 220 -5.92 -12.44 -9.86
CA ARG A 220 -6.12 -11.32 -8.92
C ARG A 220 -4.85 -10.86 -8.22
N PHE A 221 -3.85 -11.73 -8.07
CA PHE A 221 -2.57 -11.41 -7.43
C PHE A 221 -1.51 -10.92 -8.41
N HIS A 222 -1.80 -10.89 -9.70
CA HIS A 222 -0.93 -10.32 -10.71
C HIS A 222 -1.03 -8.79 -10.72
N ASN A 223 -0.10 -8.14 -11.37
CA ASN A 223 -0.13 -6.69 -11.53
C ASN A 223 -1.21 -6.26 -12.54
N LEU A 224 -1.57 -4.97 -12.52
CA LEU A 224 -2.50 -4.39 -13.48
C LEU A 224 -1.95 -4.53 -14.89
N ASP A 225 -2.78 -5.08 -15.79
CA ASP A 225 -2.51 -5.21 -17.21
C ASP A 225 -3.71 -4.73 -18.05
N MET A 226 -3.56 -4.73 -19.37
CA MET A 226 -4.61 -4.27 -20.29
C MET A 226 -5.83 -5.19 -20.29
N GLU A 227 -5.66 -6.49 -20.02
CA GLU A 227 -6.77 -7.46 -19.93
C GLU A 227 -7.65 -7.13 -18.71
N ARG A 228 -7.01 -6.89 -17.54
CA ARG A 228 -7.73 -6.49 -16.34
C ARG A 228 -8.45 -5.15 -16.53
N VAL A 229 -7.78 -4.14 -17.12
CA VAL A 229 -8.43 -2.84 -17.37
C VAL A 229 -9.62 -2.98 -18.31
N ALA A 230 -9.53 -3.84 -19.33
CA ALA A 230 -10.63 -4.08 -20.26
C ALA A 230 -11.82 -4.85 -19.64
N ALA A 231 -11.58 -5.59 -18.55
CA ALA A 231 -12.61 -6.33 -17.82
C ALA A 231 -13.32 -5.50 -16.74
N MET A 232 -12.91 -4.26 -16.50
CA MET A 232 -13.52 -3.38 -15.49
C MET A 232 -14.87 -2.86 -15.98
N ASP A 233 -15.87 -2.89 -15.07
CA ASP A 233 -17.23 -2.39 -15.29
C ASP A 233 -17.61 -1.38 -14.20
N PRO A 234 -18.07 -0.16 -14.55
CA PRO A 234 -18.38 0.89 -13.58
C PRO A 234 -19.53 0.51 -12.65
N SER A 235 -20.53 -0.22 -13.12
CA SER A 235 -21.68 -0.60 -12.30
C SER A 235 -21.29 -1.65 -11.24
N VAL A 236 -20.36 -2.54 -11.61
CA VAL A 236 -19.79 -3.52 -10.66
C VAL A 236 -18.89 -2.83 -9.63
N ALA A 237 -18.05 -1.88 -10.07
CA ALA A 237 -17.20 -1.09 -9.19
C ALA A 237 -18.01 -0.29 -8.15
N GLU A 238 -19.07 0.42 -8.62
CA GLU A 238 -20.02 1.13 -7.74
C GLU A 238 -20.68 0.18 -6.74
N ARG A 239 -21.23 -0.96 -7.22
CA ARG A 239 -21.87 -1.94 -6.35
C ARG A 239 -20.93 -2.43 -5.27
N ILE A 240 -19.68 -2.79 -5.59
CA ILE A 240 -18.70 -3.28 -4.63
C ILE A 240 -18.36 -2.20 -3.61
N TYR A 241 -18.12 -0.95 -4.03
CA TYR A 241 -17.88 0.14 -3.09
C TYR A 241 -19.03 0.28 -2.11
N ARG A 242 -20.28 0.34 -2.61
CA ARG A 242 -21.47 0.47 -1.78
C ARG A 242 -21.69 -0.73 -0.85
N GLU A 243 -21.30 -1.94 -1.26
CA GLU A 243 -21.34 -3.12 -0.40
C GLU A 243 -20.30 -3.05 0.72
N ARG A 244 -19.08 -2.59 0.45
CA ARG A 244 -18.01 -2.49 1.46
C ARG A 244 -18.23 -1.36 2.46
N PHE A 245 -18.88 -0.28 2.06
CA PHE A 245 -19.22 0.86 2.91
C PHE A 245 -20.74 0.94 3.19
N ALA A 246 -21.45 -0.18 3.16
CA ALA A 246 -22.90 -0.23 3.35
C ALA A 246 -23.32 0.13 4.77
N GLY A 247 -22.53 -0.20 5.76
CA GLY A 247 -22.76 0.06 7.18
C GLY A 247 -21.47 0.35 7.92
N ALA A 248 -21.60 0.96 9.08
CA ALA A 248 -20.47 1.28 9.94
C ALA A 248 -20.45 0.44 11.23
N ASP A 249 -21.37 -0.49 11.39
CA ASP A 249 -21.62 -1.23 12.63
C ASP A 249 -20.53 -2.27 12.96
N ASP A 250 -19.65 -2.59 12.04
CA ASP A 250 -18.46 -3.41 12.24
C ASP A 250 -17.14 -2.63 12.06
N PHE A 251 -17.22 -1.31 11.85
CA PHE A 251 -16.04 -0.46 11.73
C PHE A 251 -15.46 -0.07 13.09
N VAL A 252 -14.13 -0.02 13.15
CA VAL A 252 -13.33 0.57 14.24
C VAL A 252 -12.68 1.85 13.73
N PHE A 253 -13.01 2.99 14.35
CA PHE A 253 -12.49 4.32 14.03
C PHE A 253 -11.43 4.69 15.06
N VAL A 254 -10.19 4.91 14.65
CA VAL A 254 -9.05 5.18 15.53
C VAL A 254 -8.54 6.60 15.31
N PHE A 255 -8.49 7.38 16.39
CA PHE A 255 -7.99 8.75 16.41
C PHE A 255 -6.80 8.86 17.37
N THR A 256 -5.70 9.46 16.91
CA THR A 256 -4.48 9.65 17.72
C THR A 256 -3.96 11.06 17.50
N GLY A 257 -3.61 11.77 18.57
CA GLY A 257 -2.98 13.09 18.47
C GLY A 257 -3.65 14.17 19.30
N SER A 258 -3.63 15.40 18.79
CA SER A 258 -4.15 16.60 19.46
C SER A 258 -5.69 16.66 19.43
N VAL A 259 -6.32 15.76 20.15
CA VAL A 259 -7.79 15.63 20.29
C VAL A 259 -8.20 15.56 21.74
N SER A 260 -9.38 16.06 22.09
CA SER A 260 -10.01 15.75 23.39
C SER A 260 -11.08 14.69 23.23
N GLU A 261 -11.31 13.92 24.30
CA GLU A 261 -12.38 12.91 24.32
C GLU A 261 -13.75 13.58 24.07
N GLU A 262 -13.99 14.75 24.68
CA GLU A 262 -15.28 15.47 24.54
C GLU A 262 -15.56 15.91 23.10
N GLN A 263 -14.52 16.38 22.38
CA GLN A 263 -14.67 16.76 20.97
C GLN A 263 -15.01 15.53 20.11
N VAL A 264 -14.26 14.43 20.30
CA VAL A 264 -14.48 13.19 19.56
C VAL A 264 -15.85 12.61 19.87
N VAL A 265 -16.30 12.59 21.14
CA VAL A 265 -17.65 12.16 21.53
C VAL A 265 -18.71 12.98 20.78
N SER A 266 -18.59 14.32 20.82
CA SER A 266 -19.57 15.19 20.15
C SER A 266 -19.67 14.93 18.65
N PHE A 267 -18.54 14.79 17.96
CA PHE A 267 -18.52 14.55 16.53
C PHE A 267 -18.88 13.10 16.18
N ALA A 268 -18.49 12.12 17.01
CA ALA A 268 -18.90 10.73 16.82
C ALA A 268 -20.42 10.56 16.92
N GLU A 269 -21.08 11.19 17.89
CA GLU A 269 -22.55 11.19 18.00
C GLU A 269 -23.24 11.87 16.82
N GLN A 270 -22.62 12.92 16.29
CA GLN A 270 -23.19 13.72 15.22
C GLN A 270 -22.98 13.11 13.82
N TYR A 271 -21.86 12.46 13.56
CA TYR A 271 -21.44 12.02 12.22
C TYR A 271 -21.28 10.51 12.08
N LEU A 272 -20.77 9.80 13.10
CA LEU A 272 -20.49 8.37 12.99
C LEU A 272 -21.62 7.51 13.51
N ALA A 273 -22.23 7.86 14.63
CA ALA A 273 -23.27 7.05 15.26
C ALA A 273 -24.62 7.08 14.51
N ILE A 274 -24.74 7.96 13.50
CA ILE A 274 -25.89 8.05 12.58
C ILE A 274 -25.66 7.30 11.27
N LEU A 275 -24.45 6.79 11.04
CA LEU A 275 -24.16 6.00 9.84
C LEU A 275 -25.01 4.73 9.83
N PRO A 276 -25.37 4.22 8.63
CA PRO A 276 -26.13 3.01 8.51
C PRO A 276 -25.52 1.84 9.28
N ALA A 277 -26.37 0.95 9.77
CA ALA A 277 -26.00 -0.33 10.34
C ALA A 277 -26.69 -1.43 9.54
N VAL A 278 -25.95 -2.40 9.06
CA VAL A 278 -26.49 -3.51 8.26
C VAL A 278 -26.72 -4.78 9.08
N GLY A 279 -26.26 -4.80 10.32
CA GLY A 279 -26.42 -5.93 11.26
C GLY A 279 -25.62 -7.17 10.87
N LYS A 280 -24.59 -7.03 10.04
CA LYS A 280 -23.76 -8.13 9.56
C LYS A 280 -22.30 -7.83 9.86
N LYS A 281 -21.69 -8.70 10.67
CA LYS A 281 -20.22 -8.71 10.78
C LYS A 281 -19.67 -9.59 9.68
N GLU A 282 -18.75 -9.04 8.90
CA GLU A 282 -18.10 -9.76 7.85
C GLU A 282 -16.73 -10.29 8.31
N ASP A 283 -16.27 -11.35 7.67
CA ASP A 283 -14.95 -11.93 7.92
C ASP A 283 -14.28 -12.24 6.58
N ALA A 284 -12.99 -11.98 6.47
CA ALA A 284 -12.29 -12.19 5.21
C ALA A 284 -12.17 -13.68 4.87
N SER A 285 -12.20 -13.98 3.59
CA SER A 285 -11.98 -15.31 3.07
C SER A 285 -10.50 -15.55 2.77
N VAL A 286 -10.04 -16.78 2.94
CA VAL A 286 -8.70 -17.20 2.49
C VAL A 286 -8.76 -17.42 0.98
N ILE A 287 -8.17 -16.51 0.22
CA ILE A 287 -8.21 -16.52 -1.26
C ILE A 287 -6.82 -16.68 -1.89
N ARG A 288 -5.77 -16.44 -1.12
CA ARG A 288 -4.40 -16.49 -1.60
C ARG A 288 -3.95 -17.93 -1.78
N PRO A 289 -3.39 -18.31 -2.96
CA PRO A 289 -2.87 -19.65 -3.17
C PRO A 289 -1.70 -19.94 -2.20
N PRO A 290 -1.42 -21.21 -1.90
CA PRO A 290 -0.28 -21.60 -1.11
C PRO A 290 1.03 -21.19 -1.78
N PHE A 291 2.09 -21.02 -1.00
CA PHE A 291 3.43 -20.80 -1.55
C PHE A 291 3.85 -22.03 -2.37
N PRO A 292 4.51 -21.86 -3.53
CA PRO A 292 4.95 -22.95 -4.38
C PRO A 292 5.84 -23.95 -3.65
N GLU A 293 5.65 -25.25 -3.91
CA GLU A 293 6.47 -26.31 -3.33
C GLU A 293 7.80 -26.49 -4.07
N GLY A 294 8.86 -26.78 -3.31
CA GLY A 294 10.20 -26.99 -3.83
C GLY A 294 10.94 -25.71 -4.21
N SER A 295 12.10 -25.86 -4.80
CA SER A 295 12.91 -24.74 -5.24
C SER A 295 12.69 -24.45 -6.72
N THR A 296 12.28 -23.24 -7.03
CA THR A 296 12.04 -22.80 -8.42
C THR A 296 12.93 -21.61 -8.76
N ARG A 297 13.57 -21.66 -9.94
CA ARG A 297 14.31 -20.55 -10.50
C ARG A 297 13.83 -20.19 -11.89
N ARG A 298 13.61 -18.88 -12.13
CA ARG A 298 13.34 -18.35 -13.49
C ARG A 298 14.28 -17.18 -13.79
N THR A 299 14.57 -17.01 -15.07
CA THR A 299 15.45 -15.94 -15.58
C THR A 299 14.70 -15.16 -16.64
N LEU A 300 14.78 -13.83 -16.56
CA LEU A 300 14.29 -12.90 -17.57
C LEU A 300 15.47 -12.14 -18.15
N GLN A 301 15.53 -12.04 -19.47
CA GLN A 301 16.48 -11.17 -20.17
C GLN A 301 15.73 -9.92 -20.66
N SER A 302 16.01 -8.76 -20.05
CA SER A 302 15.38 -7.49 -20.40
C SER A 302 16.22 -6.31 -19.93
N GLY A 303 16.11 -5.18 -20.63
CA GLY A 303 16.82 -3.95 -20.31
C GLY A 303 18.20 -3.86 -20.99
N LEU A 304 18.72 -2.63 -21.05
CA LEU A 304 19.99 -2.31 -21.74
C LEU A 304 21.14 -2.01 -20.77
N GLU A 305 20.84 -1.81 -19.49
CA GLU A 305 21.85 -1.53 -18.48
C GLU A 305 22.67 -2.79 -18.20
N PRO A 306 24.01 -2.69 -18.09
CA PRO A 306 24.89 -3.81 -17.77
C PRO A 306 24.82 -4.15 -16.27
N LYS A 307 23.62 -4.50 -15.81
CA LYS A 307 23.32 -4.81 -14.42
C LYS A 307 22.31 -5.95 -14.36
N SER A 308 22.54 -6.88 -13.46
CA SER A 308 21.59 -7.93 -13.12
C SER A 308 20.90 -7.64 -11.80
N THR A 309 19.66 -8.12 -11.67
CA THR A 309 18.89 -8.10 -10.41
C THR A 309 18.57 -9.53 -10.01
N VAL A 310 18.82 -9.86 -8.74
CA VAL A 310 18.52 -11.15 -8.14
C VAL A 310 17.40 -10.98 -7.11
N PHE A 311 16.43 -11.86 -7.15
CA PHE A 311 15.38 -12.02 -6.16
C PHE A 311 15.45 -13.43 -5.55
N VAL A 312 15.27 -13.51 -4.21
CA VAL A 312 15.11 -14.76 -3.48
C VAL A 312 13.91 -14.59 -2.54
N GLY A 313 12.97 -15.54 -2.57
CA GLY A 313 11.76 -15.47 -1.76
C GLY A 313 11.45 -16.77 -1.04
N PHE A 314 10.99 -16.65 0.21
CA PHE A 314 10.44 -17.72 1.05
C PHE A 314 9.03 -17.35 1.44
N GLY A 315 8.19 -18.35 1.62
CA GLY A 315 6.82 -18.12 2.08
C GLY A 315 6.19 -19.43 2.54
N GLY A 316 5.04 -19.31 3.16
CA GLY A 316 4.27 -20.45 3.63
C GLY A 316 3.33 -20.09 4.76
N ASP A 317 2.69 -21.11 5.31
CA ASP A 317 1.81 -20.98 6.47
C ASP A 317 2.61 -20.70 7.73
N ALA A 318 2.01 -19.94 8.65
CA ALA A 318 2.61 -19.60 9.93
C ALA A 318 1.59 -19.80 11.07
N VAL A 319 2.03 -20.43 12.14
CA VAL A 319 1.28 -20.44 13.40
C VAL A 319 1.73 -19.23 14.21
N ILE A 320 0.82 -18.29 14.45
CA ILE A 320 1.12 -17.06 15.18
C ILE A 320 1.08 -17.34 16.68
N ARG A 321 2.10 -16.87 17.38
CA ARG A 321 2.26 -16.95 18.84
C ARG A 321 2.46 -15.53 19.40
N ASP A 322 2.37 -15.41 20.71
CA ASP A 322 2.64 -14.16 21.41
C ASP A 322 4.00 -13.57 21.03
N TYR A 323 4.02 -12.28 20.72
CA TYR A 323 5.20 -11.51 20.28
C TYR A 323 5.81 -11.93 18.93
N ASP A 324 5.22 -12.87 18.18
CA ASP A 324 5.78 -13.32 16.89
C ASP A 324 5.93 -12.17 15.87
N PHE A 325 5.01 -11.22 15.83
CA PHE A 325 5.12 -10.07 14.92
C PHE A 325 6.34 -9.20 15.25
N GLU A 326 6.61 -8.99 16.54
CA GLU A 326 7.78 -8.24 17.01
C GLU A 326 9.07 -9.01 16.74
N LEU A 327 9.10 -10.30 17.09
CA LEU A 327 10.25 -11.18 16.86
C LEU A 327 10.56 -11.32 15.37
N PHE A 328 9.54 -11.45 14.53
CA PHE A 328 9.71 -11.49 13.08
C PHE A 328 10.28 -10.16 12.54
N SER A 329 9.83 -9.03 13.09
CA SER A 329 10.38 -7.72 12.73
C SER A 329 11.86 -7.61 13.11
N GLN A 330 12.26 -8.09 14.29
CA GLN A 330 13.66 -8.14 14.74
C GLN A 330 14.48 -9.12 13.91
N PHE A 331 13.92 -10.27 13.57
CA PHE A 331 14.54 -11.24 12.69
C PHE A 331 14.80 -10.66 11.29
N ARG A 332 13.84 -9.92 10.72
CA ARG A 332 14.03 -9.20 9.44
C ARG A 332 15.16 -8.16 9.51
N LEU A 333 15.29 -7.45 10.63
CA LEU A 333 16.41 -6.53 10.84
C LEU A 333 17.76 -7.25 10.94
N LEU A 334 17.80 -8.43 11.56
CA LEU A 334 18.98 -9.29 11.58
C LEU A 334 19.35 -9.73 10.16
N LEU A 335 18.36 -10.15 9.37
CA LEU A 335 18.57 -10.54 7.97
C LEU A 335 19.16 -9.38 7.14
N ASP A 336 18.60 -8.16 7.29
CA ASP A 336 19.15 -6.96 6.60
C ASP A 336 20.63 -6.73 6.98
N LEU A 337 20.97 -6.83 8.26
CA LEU A 337 22.33 -6.65 8.75
C LEU A 337 23.29 -7.71 8.14
N ARG A 338 22.91 -8.97 8.24
CA ARG A 338 23.77 -10.12 7.87
C ARG A 338 23.93 -10.26 6.35
N LEU A 339 22.84 -10.11 5.61
CA LEU A 339 22.88 -10.23 4.15
C LEU A 339 23.61 -9.05 3.50
N ARG A 340 23.47 -7.84 4.06
CA ARG A 340 24.24 -6.68 3.60
C ARG A 340 25.74 -6.89 3.80
N GLU A 341 26.16 -7.47 4.91
CA GLU A 341 27.56 -7.80 5.19
C GLU A 341 28.07 -8.89 4.26
N ALA A 342 27.34 -10.00 4.12
CA ALA A 342 27.70 -11.12 3.25
C ALA A 342 27.83 -10.71 1.77
N ILE A 343 26.90 -9.92 1.25
CA ILE A 343 26.94 -9.42 -0.13
C ILE A 343 28.08 -8.42 -0.32
N ARG A 344 28.30 -7.51 0.63
CA ARG A 344 29.43 -6.56 0.54
C ARG A 344 30.78 -7.26 0.54
N GLU A 345 30.96 -8.27 1.38
CA GLU A 345 32.19 -9.07 1.42
C GLU A 345 32.41 -9.86 0.13
N ALA A 346 31.35 -10.47 -0.41
CA ALA A 346 31.44 -11.22 -1.67
C ALA A 346 31.68 -10.31 -2.89
N LEU A 347 31.11 -9.12 -2.94
CA LEU A 347 31.17 -8.21 -4.10
C LEU A 347 32.36 -7.25 -4.07
N GLY A 348 32.96 -7.00 -2.89
CA GLY A 348 34.00 -5.97 -2.74
C GLY A 348 33.51 -4.54 -3.04
N GLY A 349 32.19 -4.29 -3.07
CA GLY A 349 31.58 -3.04 -3.47
C GLY A 349 30.31 -2.67 -2.70
N SER A 350 29.67 -1.55 -3.06
CA SER A 350 28.57 -0.90 -2.31
C SER A 350 27.17 -1.26 -2.81
N TYR A 351 26.93 -2.47 -3.25
CA TYR A 351 25.58 -2.91 -3.62
C TYR A 351 24.76 -3.18 -2.36
N GLY A 352 23.60 -2.52 -2.25
CA GLY A 352 22.65 -2.76 -1.15
C GLY A 352 21.80 -4.00 -1.41
N VAL A 353 21.45 -4.71 -0.33
CA VAL A 353 20.38 -5.70 -0.36
C VAL A 353 19.10 -5.08 0.21
N TRP A 354 17.99 -5.31 -0.43
CA TRP A 354 16.66 -5.02 0.14
C TRP A 354 16.11 -6.29 0.78
N VAL A 355 15.64 -6.15 2.02
CA VAL A 355 15.04 -7.25 2.79
C VAL A 355 13.60 -6.88 3.12
N GLY A 356 12.66 -7.55 2.47
CA GLY A 356 11.23 -7.46 2.74
C GLY A 356 10.74 -8.65 3.57
N GLY A 357 9.67 -8.44 4.34
CA GLY A 357 9.04 -9.52 5.08
C GLY A 357 7.68 -9.12 5.61
N ILE A 358 6.73 -10.06 5.51
CA ILE A 358 5.37 -9.95 6.01
C ILE A 358 5.09 -11.18 6.86
N LEU A 359 4.50 -10.95 8.03
CA LEU A 359 3.86 -11.97 8.85
C LEU A 359 2.42 -11.53 9.05
N SER A 360 1.46 -12.36 8.69
CA SER A 360 0.03 -12.13 8.85
C SER A 360 -0.57 -13.22 9.75
N GLY A 361 -1.53 -12.84 10.57
CA GLY A 361 -2.33 -13.77 11.37
C GLY A 361 -3.78 -13.87 10.88
N TYR A 362 -4.17 -13.00 9.93
CA TYR A 362 -5.55 -12.89 9.46
C TYR A 362 -5.60 -12.71 7.94
N PRO A 363 -6.54 -13.37 7.22
CA PRO A 363 -7.54 -14.35 7.69
C PRO A 363 -6.94 -15.70 8.09
N ASP A 364 -5.72 -15.99 7.65
CA ASP A 364 -4.92 -17.16 8.02
C ASP A 364 -3.48 -16.75 8.38
N GLY A 365 -2.82 -17.60 9.15
CA GLY A 365 -1.42 -17.38 9.51
C GLY A 365 -0.50 -17.65 8.32
N ARG A 366 0.20 -16.60 7.83
CA ARG A 366 1.13 -16.69 6.69
C ARG A 366 2.34 -15.80 6.87
N PHE A 367 3.43 -16.19 6.22
CA PHE A 367 4.62 -15.36 6.13
C PHE A 367 5.13 -15.27 4.69
N ALA A 368 5.85 -14.20 4.40
CA ALA A 368 6.72 -14.05 3.25
C ALA A 368 8.01 -13.35 3.67
N LEU A 369 9.13 -13.83 3.17
CA LEU A 369 10.44 -13.17 3.25
C LEU A 369 10.98 -13.01 1.84
N GLN A 370 11.50 -11.84 1.52
CA GLN A 370 11.95 -11.49 0.18
C GLN A 370 13.28 -10.73 0.26
N PHE A 371 14.20 -11.10 -0.61
CA PHE A 371 15.51 -10.50 -0.72
C PHE A 371 15.76 -10.09 -2.16
N GLN A 372 16.19 -8.85 -2.38
CA GLN A 372 16.50 -8.36 -3.71
C GLN A 372 17.78 -7.55 -3.69
N PHE A 373 18.66 -7.80 -4.67
CA PHE A 373 19.92 -7.07 -4.81
C PHE A 373 20.33 -6.99 -6.27
N GLY A 374 21.11 -5.96 -6.60
CA GLY A 374 21.77 -5.83 -7.90
C GLY A 374 23.17 -6.41 -7.88
N CYS A 375 23.64 -6.89 -9.04
CA CYS A 375 25.02 -7.35 -9.23
C CYS A 375 25.51 -7.12 -10.66
N GLU A 376 26.82 -7.35 -10.87
CA GLU A 376 27.38 -7.43 -12.21
C GLU A 376 26.87 -8.70 -12.91
N PRO A 377 26.56 -8.62 -14.22
CA PRO A 377 26.19 -9.79 -15.01
C PRO A 377 27.21 -10.94 -14.91
N GLY A 378 26.69 -12.15 -14.72
CA GLY A 378 27.53 -13.37 -14.56
C GLY A 378 27.83 -13.73 -13.11
N ARG A 379 27.41 -12.91 -12.11
CA ARG A 379 27.62 -13.20 -10.68
C ARG A 379 26.35 -13.60 -9.94
N GLU A 380 25.24 -13.75 -10.63
CA GLU A 380 23.91 -14.02 -10.05
C GLU A 380 23.92 -15.31 -9.23
N GLU A 381 24.52 -16.38 -9.76
CA GLU A 381 24.56 -17.68 -9.08
C GLU A 381 25.46 -17.65 -7.84
N GLU A 382 26.66 -17.09 -7.95
CA GLU A 382 27.61 -16.93 -6.84
C GLU A 382 26.93 -16.22 -5.66
N LEU A 383 26.25 -15.11 -5.92
CA LEU A 383 25.64 -14.29 -4.89
C LEU A 383 24.34 -14.89 -4.33
N THR A 384 23.56 -15.55 -5.18
CA THR A 384 22.41 -16.34 -4.72
C THR A 384 22.86 -17.41 -3.73
N LEU A 385 23.93 -18.15 -4.05
CA LEU A 385 24.51 -19.16 -3.18
C LEU A 385 25.06 -18.55 -1.87
N ALA A 386 25.71 -17.38 -1.93
CA ALA A 386 26.19 -16.68 -0.75
C ALA A 386 25.05 -16.29 0.19
N VAL A 387 23.94 -15.76 -0.36
CA VAL A 387 22.73 -15.45 0.41
C VAL A 387 22.15 -16.70 1.06
N LEU A 388 21.95 -17.78 0.30
CA LEU A 388 21.42 -19.03 0.83
C LEU A 388 22.32 -19.67 1.89
N ALA A 389 23.64 -19.55 1.73
CA ALA A 389 24.62 -20.04 2.72
C ALA A 389 24.54 -19.25 4.04
N GLU A 390 24.41 -17.91 3.95
CA GLU A 390 24.22 -17.08 5.16
C GLU A 390 22.90 -17.39 5.87
N LEU A 391 21.81 -17.50 5.11
CA LEU A 391 20.49 -17.90 5.66
C LEU A 391 20.54 -19.28 6.33
N SER A 392 21.23 -20.24 5.75
CA SER A 392 21.45 -21.57 6.32
C SER A 392 22.31 -21.50 7.60
N SER A 393 23.33 -20.64 7.60
CA SER A 393 24.16 -20.42 8.81
C SER A 393 23.34 -19.88 9.98
N LEU A 394 22.40 -18.98 9.75
CA LEU A 394 21.49 -18.43 10.78
C LEU A 394 20.55 -19.49 11.37
N ARG A 395 20.22 -20.54 10.62
CA ARG A 395 19.43 -21.68 11.13
C ARG A 395 20.25 -22.62 12.04
N GLU A 396 21.52 -22.76 11.76
CA GLU A 396 22.39 -23.74 12.39
C GLU A 396 23.15 -23.17 13.59
N LYS A 397 23.67 -21.96 13.43
CA LYS A 397 24.55 -21.31 14.40
C LYS A 397 23.79 -20.29 15.25
N PRO A 398 24.16 -20.09 16.51
CA PRO A 398 23.63 -18.97 17.28
C PRO A 398 24.06 -17.65 16.68
N VAL A 399 23.18 -16.64 16.78
CA VAL A 399 23.48 -15.26 16.39
C VAL A 399 24.64 -14.75 17.25
N ALA A 400 25.59 -14.04 16.61
CA ALA A 400 26.72 -13.45 17.29
C ALA A 400 26.27 -12.43 18.34
N GLU A 401 26.94 -12.41 19.50
CA GLU A 401 26.63 -11.49 20.60
C GLU A 401 26.68 -10.02 20.15
N THR A 402 27.62 -9.68 19.25
CA THR A 402 27.75 -8.33 18.69
C THR A 402 26.51 -7.89 17.89
N ASP A 403 25.88 -8.80 17.17
CA ASP A 403 24.68 -8.51 16.40
C ASP A 403 23.46 -8.45 17.30
N LEU A 404 23.40 -9.33 18.30
CA LEU A 404 22.34 -9.33 19.30
C LEU A 404 22.29 -7.99 20.05
N VAL A 405 23.44 -7.51 20.54
CA VAL A 405 23.56 -6.22 21.24
C VAL A 405 23.12 -5.07 20.33
N LYS A 406 23.52 -5.07 19.04
CA LYS A 406 23.08 -4.04 18.07
C LYS A 406 21.57 -4.05 17.88
N LEU A 407 20.94 -5.24 17.76
CA LEU A 407 19.49 -5.36 17.58
C LEU A 407 18.73 -4.87 18.82
N GLN A 408 19.13 -5.31 20.00
CA GLN A 408 18.52 -4.88 21.26
C GLN A 408 18.61 -3.37 21.47
N GLU A 409 19.80 -2.79 21.21
CA GLU A 409 19.99 -1.34 21.32
C GLU A 409 19.18 -0.57 20.28
N LYS A 410 19.12 -1.05 19.03
CA LYS A 410 18.30 -0.45 17.98
C LYS A 410 16.81 -0.53 18.34
N TYR A 411 16.35 -1.66 18.87
CA TYR A 411 14.98 -1.83 19.34
C TYR A 411 14.66 -0.84 20.45
N ARG A 412 15.50 -0.75 21.51
CA ARG A 412 15.31 0.17 22.63
C ARG A 412 15.18 1.62 22.13
N ARG A 413 16.15 2.11 21.33
CA ARG A 413 16.13 3.48 20.81
C ARG A 413 14.93 3.78 19.94
N SER A 414 14.53 2.80 19.10
CA SER A 414 13.34 2.94 18.26
C SER A 414 12.07 3.07 19.10
N ARG A 415 11.98 2.34 20.23
CA ARG A 415 10.85 2.43 21.16
C ARG A 415 10.87 3.75 21.93
N GLU A 416 12.00 4.16 22.49
CA GLU A 416 12.16 5.45 23.19
C GLU A 416 11.74 6.62 22.32
N SER A 417 12.20 6.68 21.08
CA SER A 417 11.81 7.72 20.12
C SER A 417 10.36 7.57 19.64
N GLY A 418 9.92 6.33 19.41
CA GLY A 418 8.58 6.02 18.89
C GLY A 418 7.48 6.40 19.89
N LEU A 419 7.67 6.11 21.17
CA LEU A 419 6.68 6.42 22.22
C LEU A 419 6.46 7.94 22.43
N GLN A 420 7.24 8.77 21.77
CA GLN A 420 7.08 10.24 21.74
C GLN A 420 6.58 10.75 20.39
N ASN A 421 5.95 9.88 19.56
CA ASN A 421 5.57 10.22 18.21
C ASN A 421 4.16 9.71 17.87
N ASN A 422 3.27 10.61 17.40
CA ASN A 422 1.89 10.27 17.04
C ASN A 422 1.81 9.17 15.99
N GLY A 423 2.63 9.25 14.93
CA GLY A 423 2.64 8.26 13.85
C GLY A 423 3.01 6.86 14.30
N PHE A 424 3.96 6.75 15.24
CA PHE A 424 4.30 5.47 15.85
C PHE A 424 3.11 4.89 16.64
N TRP A 425 2.52 5.67 17.55
CA TRP A 425 1.38 5.26 18.35
C TRP A 425 0.20 4.86 17.49
N HIS A 426 -0.17 5.74 16.55
CA HIS A 426 -1.30 5.47 15.65
C HIS A 426 -1.12 4.17 14.88
N SER A 427 0.03 4.03 14.21
CA SER A 427 0.33 2.83 13.42
C SER A 427 0.35 1.56 14.29
N ARG A 428 0.95 1.62 15.48
CA ARG A 428 1.00 0.47 16.40
C ARG A 428 -0.36 0.14 16.98
N LEU A 429 -1.15 1.16 17.36
CA LEU A 429 -2.49 0.98 17.91
C LEU A 429 -3.40 0.31 16.87
N VAL A 430 -3.43 0.82 15.64
CA VAL A 430 -4.20 0.18 14.55
C VAL A 430 -3.75 -1.26 14.32
N GLN A 431 -2.44 -1.54 14.29
CA GLN A 431 -1.92 -2.90 14.11
C GLN A 431 -2.34 -3.86 15.23
N VAL A 432 -2.20 -3.48 16.49
CA VAL A 432 -2.56 -4.37 17.62
C VAL A 432 -4.07 -4.59 17.68
N LEU A 433 -4.89 -3.58 17.34
CA LEU A 433 -6.33 -3.72 17.27
C LEU A 433 -6.76 -4.67 16.13
N MET A 434 -6.21 -4.50 14.91
CA MET A 434 -6.49 -5.38 13.77
C MET A 434 -6.06 -6.84 14.04
N ARG A 435 -5.01 -7.04 14.84
CA ARG A 435 -4.47 -8.36 15.21
C ARG A 435 -5.09 -8.94 16.49
N GLU A 436 -5.95 -8.17 17.14
CA GLU A 436 -6.52 -8.55 18.46
C GLU A 436 -5.46 -8.83 19.53
N GLU A 437 -4.30 -8.13 19.43
CA GLU A 437 -3.24 -8.21 20.42
C GLU A 437 -3.51 -7.28 21.62
N PRO A 438 -2.97 -7.57 22.81
CA PRO A 438 -3.07 -6.64 23.93
C PRO A 438 -2.36 -5.31 23.62
N ILE A 439 -3.01 -4.18 23.94
CA ILE A 439 -2.44 -2.84 23.74
C ILE A 439 -1.09 -2.68 24.48
N SER A 440 -0.93 -3.34 25.63
CA SER A 440 0.32 -3.33 26.42
C SER A 440 1.57 -3.74 25.60
N VAL A 441 1.42 -4.49 24.52
CA VAL A 441 2.54 -4.84 23.62
C VAL A 441 3.22 -3.60 23.03
N ILE A 442 2.48 -2.47 22.93
CA ILE A 442 3.04 -1.21 22.41
C ILE A 442 4.10 -0.64 23.35
N THR A 443 3.89 -0.70 24.66
CA THR A 443 4.78 -0.12 25.68
C THR A 443 5.71 -1.12 26.35
N ASP A 444 5.45 -2.42 26.23
CA ASP A 444 6.22 -3.49 26.89
C ASP A 444 7.60 -3.74 26.24
N THR A 445 8.45 -2.73 26.33
CA THR A 445 9.81 -2.77 25.77
C THR A 445 10.69 -3.81 26.49
N ASP A 446 10.59 -3.90 27.82
CA ASP A 446 11.49 -4.74 28.63
C ASP A 446 11.22 -6.25 28.39
N SER A 447 9.95 -6.67 28.37
CA SER A 447 9.61 -8.06 28.04
C SER A 447 10.08 -8.42 26.65
N MET A 448 9.96 -7.50 25.67
CA MET A 448 10.44 -7.77 24.34
C MET A 448 11.97 -7.86 24.25
N LEU A 449 12.71 -6.99 24.95
CA LEU A 449 14.18 -7.06 25.02
C LEU A 449 14.67 -8.40 25.58
N THR A 450 13.99 -8.95 26.60
CA THR A 450 14.31 -10.28 27.15
C THR A 450 14.05 -11.43 26.17
N ARG A 451 13.17 -11.23 25.19
CA ARG A 451 12.82 -12.21 24.13
C ARG A 451 13.73 -12.13 22.91
N ILE A 452 14.42 -11.01 22.67
CA ILE A 452 15.40 -10.87 21.59
C ILE A 452 16.69 -11.58 22.04
N THR A 453 16.77 -12.87 21.81
CA THR A 453 17.91 -13.72 22.17
C THR A 453 18.48 -14.44 20.94
N ALA A 454 19.72 -14.93 21.04
CA ALA A 454 20.32 -15.72 19.98
C ALA A 454 19.49 -16.97 19.63
N GLU A 455 18.85 -17.59 20.62
CA GLU A 455 18.01 -18.77 20.40
C GLU A 455 16.69 -18.42 19.71
N THR A 456 15.96 -17.39 20.20
CA THR A 456 14.68 -17.00 19.59
C THR A 456 14.86 -16.56 18.15
N LEU A 457 15.93 -15.81 17.82
CA LEU A 457 16.24 -15.41 16.44
C LEU A 457 16.63 -16.62 15.57
N ARG A 458 17.34 -17.60 16.12
CA ARG A 458 17.62 -18.86 15.42
C ARG A 458 16.34 -19.67 15.17
N GLU A 459 15.41 -19.69 16.11
CA GLU A 459 14.10 -20.32 15.94
C GLU A 459 13.32 -19.64 14.83
N GLN A 460 13.34 -18.31 14.73
CA GLN A 460 12.73 -17.59 13.60
C GLN A 460 13.36 -18.02 12.27
N ALA A 461 14.69 -18.16 12.21
CA ALA A 461 15.37 -18.64 11.01
C ALA A 461 14.91 -20.06 10.62
N ARG A 462 14.77 -20.97 11.59
CA ARG A 462 14.29 -22.34 11.36
C ARG A 462 12.84 -22.39 10.89
N ARG A 463 11.99 -21.49 11.40
CA ARG A 463 10.56 -21.42 11.05
C ARG A 463 10.32 -20.85 9.65
N TYR A 464 11.05 -19.82 9.26
CA TYR A 464 10.74 -19.02 8.08
C TYR A 464 11.71 -19.18 6.91
N ILE A 465 12.82 -19.87 7.11
CA ILE A 465 13.77 -20.16 6.04
C ILE A 465 13.81 -21.68 5.83
N ASN A 466 13.40 -22.10 4.64
CA ASN A 466 13.59 -23.49 4.20
C ASN A 466 14.39 -23.48 2.91
N PRO A 467 15.71 -23.82 2.94
CA PRO A 467 16.56 -23.81 1.75
C PRO A 467 16.06 -24.70 0.61
N ASP A 468 15.30 -25.76 0.94
CA ASP A 468 14.75 -26.69 -0.03
C ASP A 468 13.41 -26.22 -0.62
N ASN A 469 12.84 -25.11 -0.10
CA ASN A 469 11.57 -24.54 -0.54
C ASN A 469 11.65 -23.03 -0.67
N HIS A 470 12.14 -22.54 -1.79
CA HIS A 470 12.29 -21.12 -2.08
C HIS A 470 12.10 -20.83 -3.57
N ILE A 471 11.80 -19.59 -3.89
CA ILE A 471 11.83 -19.11 -5.28
C ILE A 471 13.02 -18.21 -5.49
N SER A 472 13.61 -18.25 -6.69
CA SER A 472 14.62 -17.32 -7.12
C SER A 472 14.32 -16.79 -8.52
N GLY A 473 14.56 -15.51 -8.73
CA GLY A 473 14.42 -14.83 -10.01
C GLY A 473 15.69 -14.09 -10.37
N TRP A 474 16.05 -14.11 -11.63
CA TRP A 474 17.17 -13.33 -12.16
C TRP A 474 16.69 -12.46 -13.32
N LEU A 475 16.92 -11.17 -13.23
CA LEU A 475 16.81 -10.23 -14.35
C LEU A 475 18.21 -9.99 -14.89
N LEU A 476 18.43 -10.39 -16.13
CA LEU A 476 19.70 -10.20 -16.84
C LEU A 476 19.54 -9.12 -17.92
N PRO A 477 20.61 -8.40 -18.27
CA PRO A 477 20.59 -7.51 -19.43
C PRO A 477 20.18 -8.27 -20.70
N ALA A 478 19.48 -7.61 -21.59
CA ALA A 478 19.19 -8.15 -22.92
C ALA A 478 20.52 -8.41 -23.67
N ASP A 479 20.60 -9.54 -24.37
CA ASP A 479 21.78 -9.89 -25.15
C ASP A 479 21.97 -8.88 -26.29
N GLN A 480 23.01 -8.06 -26.20
CA GLN A 480 23.31 -7.03 -27.20
C GLN A 480 23.81 -7.63 -28.51
N THR A 481 24.36 -8.85 -28.51
CA THR A 481 24.87 -9.51 -29.71
C THR A 481 23.80 -9.84 -30.74
N LEU A 482 22.57 -10.08 -30.32
CA LEU A 482 21.44 -10.36 -31.22
C LEU A 482 20.87 -9.11 -31.91
N ARG A 483 21.23 -7.91 -31.47
CA ARG A 483 20.79 -6.65 -32.11
C ARG A 483 21.69 -6.17 -33.23
N GLU A 484 22.99 -6.49 -33.15
CA GLU A 484 23.93 -6.13 -34.22
C GLU A 484 23.76 -6.97 -35.49
N GLU A 485 23.22 -8.20 -35.38
CA GLU A 485 22.88 -9.07 -36.53
C GLU A 485 21.59 -8.70 -37.23
N GLY A 486 20.71 -7.89 -36.64
CA GLY A 486 19.38 -7.53 -37.14
C GLY A 486 19.24 -6.14 -37.79
N GLN A 487 20.25 -5.27 -37.73
CA GLN A 487 20.25 -3.99 -38.43
C GLN A 487 20.99 -4.12 -39.78
N PRO A 488 20.32 -3.91 -40.93
CA PRO A 488 21.04 -3.74 -42.17
C PRO A 488 21.96 -2.51 -42.06
N ALA A 489 23.23 -2.66 -42.38
CA ALA A 489 24.20 -1.60 -42.40
C ALA A 489 23.67 -0.44 -43.24
N GLY A 490 23.39 0.71 -42.60
CA GLY A 490 22.99 1.92 -43.29
C GLY A 490 24.10 2.32 -44.25
N GLU A 491 23.75 2.50 -45.52
CA GLU A 491 24.69 3.01 -46.53
C GLU A 491 25.24 4.38 -46.08
N PRO A 492 26.54 4.64 -46.29
CA PRO A 492 27.15 5.92 -45.91
C PRO A 492 26.58 7.04 -46.79
N VAL A 493 26.00 8.04 -46.13
CA VAL A 493 25.54 9.27 -46.79
C VAL A 493 26.72 9.96 -47.46
N PRO A 494 26.74 10.23 -48.78
CA PRO A 494 27.82 10.94 -49.45
C PRO A 494 27.87 12.39 -48.94
N ALA A 495 29.07 12.86 -48.61
CA ALA A 495 29.33 14.26 -48.26
C ALA A 495 28.93 15.16 -49.41
N ALA A 496 28.10 16.15 -49.16
CA ALA A 496 27.74 17.19 -50.14
C ALA A 496 28.93 18.13 -50.36
N PRO A 497 29.03 18.74 -51.57
CA PRO A 497 30.17 19.54 -52.01
C PRO A 497 30.28 20.93 -51.37
#